data_5a2b6ba2f1ed25b5199806119cd088f7
#
_entry.id   5a2b6ba2f1ed25b5199806119cd088f7
#
_cell.length_a   1.000
_cell.length_b   1.000
_cell.length_c   1.000
_cell.angle_alpha   90.00
_cell.angle_beta   90.00
_cell.angle_gamma   90.00
#
_symmetry.space_group_name_H-M   'P 1'
#
loop_
_entity.id
_entity.type
_entity.pdbx_description
1 polymer ?
#
loop_
_entity_poly.entity_id
_entity_poly.type
_entity_poly.pdbx_seq_one_letter_code
_entity_poly.pdbx_strand_id
1 'polypeptide(L)'
;MPAPTDPAADNAAAQVIEEALAKVSVDGIQPDNRQQTALRNRIVDAWRRRHGGGSPKPILTLVGGYAGSGKTEFSRFLSDVTGWAFLDKDSITRSMTERLLVSLGGDPNDRHSELYLTEVRPLEYRCLMETAWDNLHVGTSAVLSAPFISELHDEAWFKRLENRCAAKGIDVAAIWVRCDPESMREYIEFRAAARDAWKLANWDEYVSGLKTDRSPPTAHITVDNRLGSAITLADQTRESLKRILA
;
A
#
# COMPACT_ATOMS: atom_id res chain seq x y z
N MET A 1 -19.78 2.53 25.70
CA MET A 1 -19.26 3.72 26.42
C MET A 1 -17.75 3.64 26.36
N PRO A 2 -17.02 4.62 25.84
CA PRO A 2 -15.56 4.61 25.89
C PRO A 2 -15.12 4.68 27.37
N ALA A 3 -14.05 3.93 27.70
CA ALA A 3 -13.43 3.97 29.01
C ALA A 3 -12.92 5.40 29.33
N PRO A 4 -13.00 5.84 30.60
CA PRO A 4 -12.50 7.15 30.96
C PRO A 4 -10.98 7.21 30.71
N THR A 5 -10.53 8.23 29.97
CA THR A 5 -9.13 8.55 29.79
C THR A 5 -8.51 8.91 31.14
N ASP A 6 -7.37 8.31 31.45
CA ASP A 6 -6.61 8.63 32.66
C ASP A 6 -6.03 10.06 32.51
N PRO A 7 -6.49 11.03 33.32
CA PRO A 7 -6.04 12.42 33.22
C PRO A 7 -4.54 12.60 33.55
N ALA A 8 -3.91 11.65 34.24
CA ALA A 8 -2.48 11.69 34.52
C ALA A 8 -1.64 11.32 33.31
N ALA A 9 -2.10 10.36 32.50
CA ALA A 9 -1.44 9.99 31.24
C ALA A 9 -1.57 11.09 30.17
N ASP A 10 -2.72 11.77 30.10
CA ASP A 10 -2.93 12.92 29.20
C ASP A 10 -2.03 14.11 29.57
N ASN A 11 -1.77 14.33 30.85
CA ASN A 11 -0.94 15.45 31.33
C ASN A 11 0.56 15.17 31.07
N ALA A 12 1.04 13.94 31.26
CA ALA A 12 2.41 13.54 30.95
C ALA A 12 2.72 13.64 29.43
N ALA A 13 1.76 13.25 28.60
CA ALA A 13 1.88 13.37 27.15
C ALA A 13 1.92 14.83 26.67
N ALA A 14 1.08 15.69 27.25
CA ALA A 14 1.07 17.12 26.96
C ALA A 14 2.43 17.77 27.33
N GLN A 15 3.02 17.38 28.43
CA GLN A 15 4.31 17.90 28.88
C GLN A 15 5.48 17.50 27.96
N VAL A 16 5.53 16.24 27.50
CA VAL A 16 6.53 15.76 26.53
C VAL A 16 6.39 16.49 25.19
N ILE A 17 5.16 16.78 24.77
CA ILE A 17 4.89 17.51 23.53
C ILE A 17 5.29 18.97 23.66
N GLU A 18 5.03 19.61 24.80
CA GLU A 18 5.47 20.98 25.06
C GLU A 18 6.99 21.12 25.09
N GLU A 19 7.69 20.16 25.71
CA GLU A 19 9.16 20.12 25.69
C GLU A 19 9.73 19.87 24.28
N ALA A 20 9.09 19.03 23.47
CA ALA A 20 9.48 18.78 22.09
C ALA A 20 9.26 20.01 21.21
N LEU A 21 8.13 20.70 21.36
CA LEU A 21 7.81 21.94 20.62
C LEU A 21 8.71 23.10 21.03
N ALA A 22 9.13 23.19 22.31
CA ALA A 22 10.07 24.19 22.79
C ALA A 22 11.48 24.02 22.18
N LYS A 23 11.84 22.78 21.78
CA LYS A 23 13.12 22.45 21.12
C LYS A 23 13.10 22.70 19.60
N VAL A 24 11.93 22.87 18.98
CA VAL A 24 11.76 23.18 17.55
C VAL A 24 11.67 24.71 17.33
N SER A 25 12.37 25.48 18.09
CA SER A 25 12.58 26.90 17.83
C SER A 25 13.56 27.02 16.64
N VAL A 26 13.04 27.09 15.43
CA VAL A 26 13.82 27.45 14.25
C VAL A 26 14.01 28.96 14.25
N ASP A 27 15.26 29.39 14.11
CA ASP A 27 15.72 30.79 14.17
C ASP A 27 14.74 31.79 13.57
N GLY A 28 14.21 32.65 14.42
CA GLY A 28 13.72 33.99 14.08
C GLY A 28 12.27 34.12 13.61
N ILE A 29 11.51 33.04 13.41
CA ILE A 29 10.08 33.12 13.06
C ILE A 29 9.26 32.52 14.20
N GLN A 30 8.67 33.37 15.03
CA GLN A 30 7.62 32.91 15.96
C GLN A 30 6.33 32.72 15.15
N PRO A 31 5.83 31.47 14.99
CA PRO A 31 4.52 31.26 14.39
C PRO A 31 3.47 31.95 15.27
N ASP A 32 2.43 32.49 14.64
CA ASP A 32 1.34 33.12 15.36
C ASP A 32 0.69 32.08 16.30
N ASN A 33 0.06 32.56 17.38
CA ASN A 33 -0.51 31.72 18.43
C ASN A 33 -1.57 30.72 17.91
N ARG A 34 -2.23 31.03 16.79
CA ARG A 34 -3.21 30.15 16.12
C ARG A 34 -2.52 28.99 15.39
N GLN A 35 -1.39 29.26 14.72
CA GLN A 35 -0.60 28.24 14.04
C GLN A 35 0.05 27.27 15.02
N GLN A 36 0.56 27.79 16.15
CA GLN A 36 1.09 26.94 17.24
C GLN A 36 0.01 26.05 17.86
N THR A 37 -1.17 26.61 18.12
CA THR A 37 -2.30 25.83 18.64
C THR A 37 -2.78 24.77 17.67
N ALA A 38 -2.85 25.08 16.37
CA ALA A 38 -3.23 24.11 15.33
C ALA A 38 -2.20 22.98 15.21
N LEU A 39 -0.90 23.30 15.25
CA LEU A 39 0.18 22.31 15.22
C LEU A 39 0.16 21.42 16.47
N ARG A 40 0.02 22.02 17.66
CA ARG A 40 -0.13 21.29 18.93
C ARG A 40 -1.31 20.31 18.88
N ASN A 41 -2.48 20.75 18.45
CA ASN A 41 -3.65 19.89 18.35
C ASN A 41 -3.42 18.72 17.41
N ARG A 42 -2.80 18.95 16.24
CA ARG A 42 -2.44 17.88 15.29
C ARG A 42 -1.47 16.86 15.89
N ILE A 43 -0.48 17.30 16.67
CA ILE A 43 0.49 16.42 17.35
C ILE A 43 -0.22 15.62 18.46
N VAL A 44 -1.04 16.27 19.30
CA VAL A 44 -1.83 15.60 20.34
C VAL A 44 -2.79 14.57 19.75
N ASP A 45 -3.49 14.90 18.67
CA ASP A 45 -4.41 13.99 18.02
C ASP A 45 -3.66 12.81 17.35
N ALA A 46 -2.48 13.05 16.79
CA ALA A 46 -1.62 11.99 16.27
C ALA A 46 -1.11 11.07 17.38
N TRP A 47 -0.73 11.65 18.53
CA TRP A 47 -0.31 10.90 19.70
C TRP A 47 -1.46 10.08 20.30
N ARG A 48 -2.64 10.67 20.45
CA ARG A 48 -3.84 9.98 20.94
C ARG A 48 -4.24 8.81 20.03
N ARG A 49 -4.19 9.00 18.71
CA ARG A 49 -4.40 7.89 17.76
C ARG A 49 -3.40 6.76 17.95
N ARG A 50 -2.18 7.06 18.35
CA ARG A 50 -1.09 6.07 18.53
C ARG A 50 -1.15 5.34 19.87
N HIS A 51 -1.59 6.02 20.94
CA HIS A 51 -1.49 5.53 22.33
C HIS A 51 -2.83 5.48 23.06
N GLY A 52 -3.90 6.06 22.51
CA GLY A 52 -5.23 6.04 23.09
C GLY A 52 -5.87 4.66 22.94
N GLY A 53 -6.25 4.03 24.03
CA GLY A 53 -6.94 2.73 24.05
C GLY A 53 -8.36 2.83 23.49
N GLY A 54 -8.48 2.95 22.18
CA GLY A 54 -9.74 3.09 21.42
C GLY A 54 -9.50 3.51 19.97
N SER A 55 -8.26 3.71 19.56
CA SER A 55 -7.94 3.93 18.15
C SER A 55 -8.25 2.65 17.34
N PRO A 56 -8.95 2.73 16.20
CA PRO A 56 -9.16 1.56 15.37
C PRO A 56 -7.79 0.96 15.01
N LYS A 57 -7.72 -0.37 15.02
CA LYS A 57 -6.50 -1.07 14.61
C LYS A 57 -6.09 -0.64 13.22
N PRO A 58 -4.79 -0.37 12.97
CA PRO A 58 -4.34 -0.11 11.62
C PRO A 58 -4.54 -1.34 10.75
N ILE A 59 -4.81 -1.11 9.48
CA ILE A 59 -5.10 -2.16 8.49
C ILE A 59 -4.01 -2.14 7.41
N LEU A 60 -3.42 -3.30 7.18
CA LEU A 60 -2.53 -3.56 6.04
C LEU A 60 -3.36 -4.13 4.89
N THR A 61 -3.55 -3.36 3.82
CA THR A 61 -4.28 -3.83 2.63
C THR A 61 -3.31 -4.14 1.50
N LEU A 62 -3.26 -5.38 1.06
CA LEU A 62 -2.50 -5.82 -0.12
C LEU A 62 -3.40 -5.80 -1.35
N VAL A 63 -3.05 -5.02 -2.36
CA VAL A 63 -3.78 -4.97 -3.64
C VAL A 63 -2.93 -5.63 -4.71
N GLY A 64 -3.31 -6.85 -5.07
CA GLY A 64 -2.65 -7.69 -6.06
C GLY A 64 -3.38 -7.75 -7.41
N GLY A 65 -2.69 -8.26 -8.42
CA GLY A 65 -3.19 -8.45 -9.79
C GLY A 65 -2.11 -8.36 -10.83
N TYR A 66 -2.38 -8.84 -12.04
CA TYR A 66 -1.43 -8.80 -13.14
C TYR A 66 -1.14 -7.37 -13.63
N ALA A 67 -0.09 -7.18 -14.43
CA ALA A 67 0.17 -5.90 -15.08
C ALA A 67 -1.04 -5.49 -15.96
N GLY A 68 -1.43 -4.22 -15.89
CA GLY A 68 -2.63 -3.74 -16.61
C GLY A 68 -3.96 -4.06 -15.93
N SER A 69 -4.00 -4.75 -14.78
CA SER A 69 -5.29 -5.05 -14.13
C SER A 69 -5.98 -3.84 -13.46
N GLY A 70 -5.34 -2.69 -13.34
CA GLY A 70 -5.91 -1.50 -12.69
C GLY A 70 -5.72 -1.44 -11.18
N LYS A 71 -4.88 -2.30 -10.59
CA LYS A 71 -4.63 -2.31 -9.14
C LYS A 71 -4.15 -0.98 -8.56
N THR A 72 -3.30 -0.25 -9.29
CA THR A 72 -2.82 1.08 -8.86
C THR A 72 -3.96 2.08 -8.76
N GLU A 73 -4.87 2.07 -9.72
CA GLU A 73 -6.04 2.95 -9.75
C GLU A 73 -7.01 2.60 -8.61
N PHE A 74 -7.33 1.31 -8.42
CA PHE A 74 -8.10 0.85 -7.29
C PHE A 74 -7.48 1.28 -5.95
N SER A 75 -6.16 1.12 -5.80
CA SER A 75 -5.44 1.49 -4.58
C SER A 75 -5.52 3.00 -4.30
N ARG A 76 -5.48 3.84 -5.35
CA ARG A 76 -5.67 5.29 -5.22
C ARG A 76 -7.07 5.62 -4.74
N PHE A 77 -8.12 5.06 -5.37
CA PHE A 77 -9.50 5.26 -4.91
C PHE A 77 -9.69 4.84 -3.45
N LEU A 78 -9.12 3.69 -3.06
CA LEU A 78 -9.20 3.25 -1.67
C LEU A 78 -8.49 4.21 -0.72
N SER A 79 -7.30 4.69 -1.08
CA SER A 79 -6.56 5.69 -0.30
C SER A 79 -7.31 7.03 -0.23
N ASP A 80 -7.90 7.49 -1.33
CA ASP A 80 -8.64 8.75 -1.38
C ASP A 80 -9.87 8.73 -0.45
N VAL A 81 -10.60 7.63 -0.40
CA VAL A 81 -11.81 7.53 0.46
C VAL A 81 -11.48 7.25 1.92
N THR A 82 -10.31 6.70 2.24
CA THR A 82 -9.93 6.30 3.61
C THR A 82 -8.92 7.22 4.26
N GLY A 83 -8.11 7.95 3.47
CA GLY A 83 -6.94 8.67 3.95
C GLY A 83 -5.79 7.74 4.38
N TRP A 84 -5.82 6.45 4.04
CA TRP A 84 -4.73 5.50 4.31
C TRP A 84 -3.51 5.79 3.45
N ALA A 85 -2.32 5.44 3.94
CA ALA A 85 -1.09 5.64 3.17
C ALA A 85 -1.11 4.80 1.88
N PHE A 86 -0.98 5.46 0.73
CA PHE A 86 -0.86 4.79 -0.57
C PHE A 86 0.62 4.49 -0.86
N LEU A 87 0.96 3.20 -0.95
CA LEU A 87 2.31 2.70 -1.16
C LEU A 87 2.34 1.86 -2.45
N ASP A 88 2.74 2.48 -3.55
CA ASP A 88 2.91 1.80 -4.83
C ASP A 88 4.36 1.36 -4.99
N LYS A 89 4.57 0.06 -5.24
CA LYS A 89 5.90 -0.55 -5.37
C LYS A 89 6.76 0.19 -6.39
N ASP A 90 6.19 0.43 -7.57
CA ASP A 90 6.93 1.06 -8.66
C ASP A 90 7.25 2.53 -8.35
N SER A 91 6.36 3.24 -7.67
CA SER A 91 6.62 4.63 -7.27
C SER A 91 7.74 4.74 -6.25
N ILE A 92 7.83 3.78 -5.32
CA ILE A 92 8.87 3.76 -4.27
C ILE A 92 10.22 3.35 -4.85
N THR A 93 10.26 2.38 -5.77
CA THR A 93 11.53 1.70 -6.10
C THR A 93 12.03 1.93 -7.52
N ARG A 94 11.20 2.44 -8.44
CA ARG A 94 11.52 2.49 -9.89
C ARG A 94 12.91 3.02 -10.20
N SER A 95 13.24 4.23 -9.73
CA SER A 95 14.52 4.87 -10.06
C SER A 95 15.72 4.09 -9.55
N MET A 96 15.60 3.46 -8.37
CA MET A 96 16.65 2.60 -7.82
C MET A 96 16.74 1.29 -8.58
N THR A 97 15.60 0.68 -8.92
CA THR A 97 15.52 -0.55 -9.70
C THR A 97 16.17 -0.40 -11.06
N GLU A 98 15.83 0.65 -11.81
CA GLU A 98 16.41 0.94 -13.12
C GLU A 98 17.94 1.11 -13.03
N ARG A 99 18.40 1.86 -12.02
CA ARG A 99 19.82 2.07 -11.79
C ARG A 99 20.55 0.80 -11.38
N LEU A 100 19.95 -0.01 -10.53
CA LEU A 100 20.52 -1.29 -10.08
C LEU A 100 20.62 -2.27 -11.26
N LEU A 101 19.58 -2.41 -12.08
CA LEU A 101 19.61 -3.26 -13.26
C LEU A 101 20.75 -2.86 -14.21
N VAL A 102 20.92 -1.57 -14.50
CA VAL A 102 22.04 -1.09 -15.32
C VAL A 102 23.38 -1.45 -14.68
N SER A 103 23.53 -1.29 -13.37
CA SER A 103 24.79 -1.63 -12.67
C SER A 103 25.12 -3.13 -12.67
N LEU A 104 24.10 -3.98 -12.80
CA LEU A 104 24.22 -5.43 -12.94
C LEU A 104 24.35 -5.88 -14.41
N GLY A 105 24.42 -4.95 -15.36
CA GLY A 105 24.54 -5.24 -16.80
C GLY A 105 23.22 -5.60 -17.49
N GLY A 106 22.07 -5.37 -16.85
CA GLY A 106 20.74 -5.63 -17.39
C GLY A 106 20.07 -4.41 -18.03
N ASP A 107 18.91 -4.64 -18.67
CA ASP A 107 18.05 -3.59 -19.20
C ASP A 107 17.31 -2.89 -18.03
N PRO A 108 17.32 -1.54 -17.94
CA PRO A 108 16.59 -0.81 -16.88
C PRO A 108 15.09 -1.09 -16.86
N ASN A 109 14.50 -1.50 -17.96
CA ASN A 109 13.09 -1.80 -18.10
C ASN A 109 12.74 -3.28 -17.86
N ASP A 110 13.74 -4.13 -17.66
CA ASP A 110 13.52 -5.56 -17.43
C ASP A 110 12.72 -5.82 -16.13
N ARG A 111 11.70 -6.66 -16.25
CA ARG A 111 10.85 -7.10 -15.14
C ARG A 111 10.48 -8.58 -15.25
N HIS A 112 11.23 -9.36 -16.05
CA HIS A 112 10.91 -10.75 -16.36
C HIS A 112 12.10 -11.69 -16.35
N SER A 113 13.33 -11.19 -16.52
CA SER A 113 14.52 -12.04 -16.50
C SER A 113 14.78 -12.66 -15.12
N GLU A 114 15.57 -13.72 -15.11
CA GLU A 114 16.06 -14.34 -13.87
C GLU A 114 16.83 -13.33 -13.02
N LEU A 115 17.67 -12.48 -13.62
CA LEU A 115 18.40 -11.41 -12.93
C LEU A 115 17.45 -10.51 -12.14
N TYR A 116 16.38 -10.02 -12.77
CA TYR A 116 15.39 -9.19 -12.07
C TYR A 116 14.67 -9.97 -10.98
N LEU A 117 14.23 -11.19 -11.27
CA LEU A 117 13.42 -11.99 -10.35
C LEU A 117 14.19 -12.41 -9.09
N THR A 118 15.50 -12.67 -9.21
CA THR A 118 16.34 -13.16 -8.09
C THR A 118 17.02 -12.03 -7.33
N GLU A 119 17.57 -11.03 -8.02
CA GLU A 119 18.41 -10.00 -7.41
C GLU A 119 17.65 -8.71 -7.07
N VAL A 120 16.69 -8.32 -7.89
CA VAL A 120 16.09 -6.99 -7.80
C VAL A 120 14.69 -7.02 -7.18
N ARG A 121 13.81 -7.91 -7.66
CA ARG A 121 12.42 -8.00 -7.18
C ARG A 121 12.33 -8.20 -5.65
N PRO A 122 13.13 -9.04 -5.00
CA PRO A 122 13.07 -9.19 -3.54
C PRO A 122 13.37 -7.89 -2.78
N LEU A 123 14.27 -7.05 -3.31
CA LEU A 123 14.61 -5.77 -2.70
C LEU A 123 13.46 -4.77 -2.84
N GLU A 124 12.79 -4.72 -4.00
CA GLU A 124 11.61 -3.89 -4.21
C GLU A 124 10.49 -4.21 -3.19
N TYR A 125 10.20 -5.52 -3.01
CA TYR A 125 9.17 -5.94 -2.05
C TYR A 125 9.59 -5.69 -0.60
N ARG A 126 10.89 -5.81 -0.30
CA ARG A 126 11.41 -5.44 1.03
C ARG A 126 11.19 -3.95 1.31
N CYS A 127 11.59 -3.06 0.39
CA CYS A 127 11.37 -1.62 0.54
C CYS A 127 9.88 -1.29 0.75
N LEU A 128 9.00 -1.90 -0.06
CA LEU A 128 7.55 -1.71 0.06
C LEU A 128 7.04 -2.13 1.45
N MET A 129 7.43 -3.31 1.91
CA MET A 129 6.98 -3.86 3.19
C MET A 129 7.56 -3.10 4.39
N GLU A 130 8.82 -2.68 4.34
CA GLU A 130 9.45 -1.88 5.41
C GLU A 130 8.75 -0.51 5.51
N THR A 131 8.51 0.16 4.39
CA THR A 131 7.74 1.42 4.36
C THR A 131 6.32 1.23 4.92
N ALA A 132 5.67 0.11 4.61
CA ALA A 132 4.36 -0.20 5.17
C ALA A 132 4.43 -0.39 6.71
N TRP A 133 5.42 -1.12 7.21
CA TRP A 133 5.60 -1.34 8.65
C TRP A 133 5.82 -0.03 9.40
N ASP A 134 6.57 0.92 8.86
CA ASP A 134 6.78 2.23 9.48
C ASP A 134 5.45 2.99 9.64
N ASN A 135 4.60 2.98 8.61
CA ASN A 135 3.26 3.58 8.67
C ASN A 135 2.35 2.88 9.69
N LEU A 136 2.31 1.55 9.67
CA LEU A 136 1.48 0.75 10.58
C LEU A 136 1.92 0.91 12.05
N HIS A 137 3.23 1.00 12.33
CA HIS A 137 3.77 1.22 13.67
C HIS A 137 3.39 2.57 14.26
N VAL A 138 3.15 3.58 13.41
CA VAL A 138 2.64 4.87 13.86
C VAL A 138 1.10 4.95 13.84
N GLY A 139 0.42 3.82 13.65
CA GLY A 139 -1.05 3.72 13.69
C GLY A 139 -1.73 4.16 12.38
N THR A 140 -0.99 4.32 11.28
CA THR A 140 -1.54 4.67 9.98
C THR A 140 -1.76 3.41 9.16
N SER A 141 -3.00 3.14 8.74
CA SER A 141 -3.30 2.06 7.79
C SER A 141 -2.63 2.30 6.44
N ALA A 142 -2.32 1.22 5.73
CA ALA A 142 -1.61 1.30 4.46
C ALA A 142 -2.25 0.45 3.37
N VAL A 143 -2.29 0.99 2.15
CA VAL A 143 -2.71 0.32 0.91
C VAL A 143 -1.48 0.09 0.04
N LEU A 144 -1.08 -1.16 -0.12
CA LEU A 144 0.08 -1.56 -0.90
C LEU A 144 -0.36 -2.00 -2.29
N SER A 145 0.17 -1.34 -3.32
CA SER A 145 -0.04 -1.68 -4.73
C SER A 145 1.19 -2.37 -5.30
N ALA A 146 1.09 -3.67 -5.56
CA ALA A 146 2.12 -4.47 -6.24
C ALA A 146 1.46 -5.70 -6.90
N PRO A 147 2.14 -6.43 -7.79
CA PRO A 147 1.55 -7.64 -8.38
C PRO A 147 1.11 -8.68 -7.34
N PHE A 148 1.88 -8.94 -6.29
CA PHE A 148 1.61 -9.91 -5.21
C PHE A 148 1.19 -11.30 -5.72
N ILE A 149 1.63 -11.69 -6.92
CA ILE A 149 1.21 -12.95 -7.56
C ILE A 149 1.71 -14.14 -6.75
N SER A 150 3.01 -14.23 -6.50
CA SER A 150 3.60 -15.32 -5.72
C SER A 150 3.12 -15.30 -4.28
N GLU A 151 3.03 -14.11 -3.71
CA GLU A 151 2.70 -13.89 -2.31
C GLU A 151 1.26 -14.30 -1.96
N LEU A 152 0.29 -13.91 -2.80
CA LEU A 152 -1.12 -14.26 -2.58
C LEU A 152 -1.46 -15.69 -3.03
N HIS A 153 -0.58 -16.35 -3.82
CA HIS A 153 -0.74 -17.77 -4.16
C HIS A 153 -0.01 -18.71 -3.19
N ASP A 154 0.78 -18.18 -2.25
CA ASP A 154 1.39 -18.92 -1.13
C ASP A 154 0.58 -18.70 0.15
N GLU A 155 -0.34 -19.62 0.45
CA GLU A 155 -1.17 -19.57 1.67
C GLU A 155 -0.32 -19.56 2.96
N ALA A 156 0.83 -20.23 2.94
CA ALA A 156 1.72 -20.25 4.10
C ALA A 156 2.40 -18.89 4.29
N TRP A 157 2.80 -18.21 3.23
CA TRP A 157 3.32 -16.84 3.29
C TRP A 157 2.27 -15.88 3.84
N PHE A 158 1.05 -15.95 3.31
CA PHE A 158 -0.04 -15.08 3.73
C PHE A 158 -0.40 -15.30 5.20
N LYS A 159 -0.44 -16.55 5.63
CA LYS A 159 -0.69 -16.91 7.04
C LYS A 159 0.40 -16.41 7.98
N ARG A 160 1.68 -16.46 7.57
CA ARG A 160 2.78 -15.85 8.34
C ARG A 160 2.61 -14.33 8.45
N LEU A 161 2.18 -13.66 7.39
CA LEU A 161 1.90 -12.22 7.40
C LEU A 161 0.75 -11.88 8.37
N GLU A 162 -0.39 -12.60 8.27
CA GLU A 162 -1.52 -12.43 9.20
C GLU A 162 -1.08 -12.57 10.66
N ASN A 163 -0.36 -13.65 10.99
CA ASN A 163 0.10 -13.90 12.34
C ASN A 163 1.05 -12.79 12.85
N ARG A 164 1.94 -12.30 11.99
CA ARG A 164 2.85 -11.19 12.31
C ARG A 164 2.09 -9.88 12.56
N CYS A 165 1.07 -9.59 11.76
CA CYS A 165 0.21 -8.43 11.91
C CYS A 165 -0.64 -8.55 13.20
N ALA A 166 -1.29 -9.68 13.41
CA ALA A 166 -2.12 -9.93 14.60
C ALA A 166 -1.34 -9.75 15.91
N ALA A 167 -0.08 -10.24 15.96
CA ALA A 167 0.81 -10.06 17.11
C ALA A 167 1.13 -8.59 17.42
N LYS A 168 0.88 -7.68 16.47
CA LYS A 168 1.09 -6.23 16.61
C LYS A 168 -0.23 -5.43 16.65
N GLY A 169 -1.38 -6.11 16.72
CA GLY A 169 -2.69 -5.47 16.71
C GLY A 169 -3.03 -4.82 15.35
N ILE A 170 -2.54 -5.36 14.25
CA ILE A 170 -2.76 -4.90 12.88
C ILE A 170 -3.67 -5.90 12.19
N ASP A 171 -4.71 -5.42 11.52
CA ASP A 171 -5.57 -6.25 10.68
C ASP A 171 -5.04 -6.31 9.25
N VAL A 172 -5.31 -7.41 8.53
CA VAL A 172 -4.83 -7.63 7.16
C VAL A 172 -6.01 -7.84 6.23
N ALA A 173 -5.99 -7.20 5.08
CA ALA A 173 -6.92 -7.45 3.98
C ALA A 173 -6.16 -7.70 2.67
N ALA A 174 -6.61 -8.67 1.88
CA ALA A 174 -6.13 -8.88 0.54
C ALA A 174 -7.21 -8.56 -0.48
N ILE A 175 -6.82 -7.90 -1.55
CA ILE A 175 -7.67 -7.55 -2.69
C ILE A 175 -7.00 -8.08 -3.95
N TRP A 176 -7.76 -8.78 -4.77
CA TRP A 176 -7.32 -9.24 -6.06
C TRP A 176 -8.08 -8.52 -7.17
N VAL A 177 -7.36 -7.67 -7.92
CA VAL A 177 -7.93 -6.96 -9.06
C VAL A 177 -7.84 -7.87 -10.29
N ARG A 178 -8.98 -8.47 -10.63
CA ARG A 178 -9.16 -9.36 -11.77
C ARG A 178 -9.31 -8.55 -13.05
N CYS A 179 -8.65 -9.02 -14.11
CA CYS A 179 -8.78 -8.49 -15.46
C CYS A 179 -8.58 -9.63 -16.46
N ASP A 180 -9.15 -9.52 -17.64
CA ASP A 180 -8.87 -10.43 -18.76
C ASP A 180 -7.74 -9.89 -19.65
N PRO A 181 -7.13 -10.73 -20.49
CA PRO A 181 -6.00 -10.32 -21.35
C PRO A 181 -6.33 -9.15 -22.29
N GLU A 182 -7.55 -9.09 -22.82
CA GLU A 182 -7.98 -8.03 -23.73
C GLU A 182 -7.98 -6.67 -23.02
N SER A 183 -8.66 -6.58 -21.89
CA SER A 183 -8.69 -5.37 -21.05
C SER A 183 -7.30 -4.98 -20.56
N MET A 184 -6.47 -5.95 -20.16
CA MET A 184 -5.09 -5.71 -19.73
C MET A 184 -4.25 -5.10 -20.84
N ARG A 185 -4.38 -5.57 -22.08
CA ARG A 185 -3.65 -5.05 -23.23
C ARG A 185 -4.01 -3.59 -23.47
N GLU A 186 -5.29 -3.27 -23.52
CA GLU A 186 -5.76 -1.90 -23.72
C GLU A 186 -5.26 -0.94 -22.62
N TYR A 187 -5.33 -1.36 -21.35
CA TYR A 187 -4.82 -0.53 -20.25
C TYR A 187 -3.30 -0.37 -20.28
N ILE A 188 -2.55 -1.36 -20.73
CA ILE A 188 -1.08 -1.29 -20.88
C ILE A 188 -0.72 -0.37 -22.04
N GLU A 189 -1.40 -0.48 -23.17
CA GLU A 189 -1.22 0.40 -24.34
C GLU A 189 -1.56 1.85 -23.98
N PHE A 190 -2.68 2.09 -23.32
CA PHE A 190 -3.08 3.42 -22.86
C PHE A 190 -2.06 4.06 -21.90
N ARG A 191 -1.50 3.26 -20.98
CA ARG A 191 -0.48 3.71 -20.02
C ARG A 191 0.84 4.09 -20.68
N ALA A 192 1.21 3.49 -21.80
CA ALA A 192 2.42 3.73 -22.59
C ALA A 192 3.73 3.76 -21.79
N ALA A 193 3.89 2.90 -20.79
CA ALA A 193 5.09 2.87 -19.95
C ALA A 193 6.21 2.03 -20.61
N ALA A 194 7.45 2.55 -20.61
CA ALA A 194 8.61 1.90 -21.25
C ALA A 194 8.84 0.45 -20.77
N ARG A 195 8.61 0.17 -19.48
CA ARG A 195 8.72 -1.18 -18.89
C ARG A 195 7.72 -2.21 -19.43
N ASP A 196 6.73 -1.78 -20.20
CA ASP A 196 5.73 -2.64 -20.80
C ASP A 196 6.01 -2.96 -22.27
N ALA A 197 7.03 -2.34 -22.87
CA ALA A 197 7.38 -2.52 -24.27
C ALA A 197 7.59 -4.00 -24.62
N TRP A 198 8.33 -4.73 -23.79
CA TRP A 198 8.54 -6.16 -24.01
C TRP A 198 7.22 -6.95 -24.01
N LYS A 199 6.32 -6.68 -23.05
CA LYS A 199 5.02 -7.37 -22.95
C LYS A 199 4.16 -7.14 -24.17
N LEU A 200 4.11 -5.91 -24.68
CA LEU A 200 3.35 -5.56 -25.89
C LEU A 200 3.96 -6.19 -27.14
N ALA A 201 5.29 -6.22 -27.23
CA ALA A 201 5.99 -6.85 -28.35
C ALA A 201 5.87 -8.39 -28.35
N ASN A 202 5.70 -9.01 -27.18
CA ASN A 202 5.63 -10.47 -26.99
C ASN A 202 4.31 -10.86 -26.30
N TRP A 203 3.19 -10.31 -26.75
CA TRP A 203 1.91 -10.39 -26.04
C TRP A 203 1.43 -11.82 -25.83
N ASP A 204 1.48 -12.66 -26.86
CA ASP A 204 1.00 -14.05 -26.79
C ASP A 204 1.86 -14.89 -25.84
N GLU A 205 3.17 -14.69 -25.84
CA GLU A 205 4.10 -15.32 -24.89
C GLU A 205 3.80 -14.86 -23.46
N TYR A 206 3.64 -13.54 -23.25
CA TYR A 206 3.31 -12.97 -21.96
C TYR A 206 2.01 -13.55 -21.40
N VAL A 207 0.93 -13.55 -22.20
CA VAL A 207 -0.39 -14.03 -21.78
C VAL A 207 -0.40 -15.53 -21.51
N SER A 208 0.33 -16.32 -22.31
CA SER A 208 0.41 -17.78 -22.09
C SER A 208 0.97 -18.17 -20.74
N GLY A 209 1.83 -17.31 -20.15
CA GLY A 209 2.37 -17.47 -18.80
C GLY A 209 1.44 -17.03 -17.69
N LEU A 210 0.32 -16.35 -18.01
CA LEU A 210 -0.62 -15.85 -17.01
C LEU A 210 -1.71 -16.89 -16.73
N LYS A 211 -2.18 -16.91 -15.49
CA LYS A 211 -3.31 -17.72 -15.03
C LYS A 211 -4.48 -16.80 -14.66
N THR A 212 -4.94 -16.00 -15.66
CA THR A 212 -5.97 -14.96 -15.43
C THR A 212 -7.34 -15.52 -15.04
N ASP A 213 -7.59 -16.78 -15.31
CA ASP A 213 -8.77 -17.55 -14.92
C ASP A 213 -8.75 -18.00 -13.46
N ARG A 214 -7.60 -17.93 -12.78
CA ARG A 214 -7.42 -18.37 -11.41
C ARG A 214 -7.29 -17.19 -10.45
N SER A 215 -8.09 -17.23 -9.39
CA SER A 215 -7.92 -16.34 -8.24
C SER A 215 -6.91 -16.95 -7.24
N PRO A 216 -6.23 -16.13 -6.45
CA PRO A 216 -5.41 -16.62 -5.35
C PRO A 216 -6.20 -17.53 -4.40
N PRO A 217 -5.60 -18.58 -3.83
CA PRO A 217 -6.25 -19.44 -2.85
C PRO A 217 -6.43 -18.76 -1.49
N THR A 218 -5.62 -17.75 -1.17
CA THR A 218 -5.72 -16.97 0.07
C THR A 218 -7.05 -16.23 0.14
N ALA A 219 -7.57 -16.00 1.35
CA ALA A 219 -8.77 -15.19 1.55
C ALA A 219 -8.57 -13.77 0.99
N HIS A 220 -9.44 -13.34 0.08
CA HIS A 220 -9.34 -12.04 -0.57
C HIS A 220 -10.70 -11.50 -1.02
N ILE A 221 -10.73 -10.20 -1.28
CA ILE A 221 -11.84 -9.53 -1.97
C ILE A 221 -11.49 -9.45 -3.44
N THR A 222 -12.36 -9.97 -4.31
CA THR A 222 -12.17 -9.83 -5.77
C THR A 222 -12.80 -8.55 -6.25
N VAL A 223 -12.06 -7.81 -7.07
CA VAL A 223 -12.50 -6.61 -7.80
C VAL A 223 -12.39 -6.90 -9.29
N ASP A 224 -13.45 -6.64 -10.03
CA ASP A 224 -13.51 -6.90 -11.48
C ASP A 224 -13.27 -5.61 -12.27
N ASN A 225 -12.13 -5.50 -12.92
CA ASN A 225 -11.75 -4.34 -13.75
C ASN A 225 -11.65 -4.71 -15.24
N ARG A 226 -12.47 -5.64 -15.71
CA ARG A 226 -12.60 -5.89 -17.14
C ARG A 226 -13.38 -4.75 -17.80
N LEU A 227 -13.12 -4.46 -19.07
CA LEU A 227 -13.83 -3.42 -19.85
C LEU A 227 -15.35 -3.59 -19.85
N GLY A 228 -15.83 -4.83 -19.82
CA GLY A 228 -17.27 -5.15 -19.74
C GLY A 228 -17.83 -5.20 -18.33
N SER A 229 -17.12 -4.77 -17.29
CA SER A 229 -17.62 -4.78 -15.91
C SER A 229 -18.82 -3.84 -15.77
N ALA A 230 -19.92 -4.35 -15.21
CA ALA A 230 -21.14 -3.57 -14.98
C ALA A 230 -21.01 -2.57 -13.81
N ILE A 231 -20.02 -2.75 -12.94
CA ILE A 231 -19.81 -1.94 -11.73
C ILE A 231 -18.49 -1.19 -11.88
N THR A 232 -18.51 0.11 -11.68
CA THR A 232 -17.31 0.94 -11.78
C THR A 232 -16.27 0.56 -10.73
N LEU A 233 -14.99 0.81 -11.01
CA LEU A 233 -13.91 0.56 -10.05
C LEU A 233 -14.12 1.35 -8.75
N ALA A 234 -14.61 2.59 -8.84
CA ALA A 234 -14.90 3.43 -7.69
C ALA A 234 -16.01 2.86 -6.79
N ASP A 235 -17.07 2.29 -7.38
CA ASP A 235 -18.15 1.68 -6.61
C ASP A 235 -17.71 0.36 -5.97
N GLN A 236 -16.93 -0.44 -6.68
CA GLN A 236 -16.31 -1.65 -6.13
C GLN A 236 -15.35 -1.31 -4.98
N THR A 237 -14.66 -0.15 -5.03
CA THR A 237 -13.81 0.33 -3.93
C THR A 237 -14.63 0.57 -2.67
N ARG A 238 -15.77 1.26 -2.78
CA ARG A 238 -16.65 1.52 -1.64
C ARG A 238 -17.19 0.23 -1.01
N GLU A 239 -17.56 -0.74 -1.85
CA GLU A 239 -18.03 -2.04 -1.37
C GLU A 239 -16.91 -2.86 -0.72
N SER A 240 -15.72 -2.83 -1.31
CA SER A 240 -14.53 -3.47 -0.72
C SER A 240 -14.19 -2.88 0.65
N LEU A 241 -14.29 -1.56 0.80
CA LEU A 241 -14.04 -0.89 2.08
C LEU A 241 -15.02 -1.36 3.17
N LYS A 242 -16.31 -1.50 2.88
CA LYS A 242 -17.29 -2.05 3.83
C LYS A 242 -16.88 -3.45 4.30
N ARG A 243 -16.39 -4.30 3.39
CA ARG A 243 -15.96 -5.66 3.71
C ARG A 243 -14.65 -5.72 4.49
N ILE A 244 -13.76 -4.75 4.29
CA ILE A 244 -12.50 -4.62 5.05
C ILE A 244 -12.78 -4.20 6.50
N LEU A 245 -13.81 -3.36 6.70
CA LEU A 245 -14.15 -2.81 8.01
C LEU A 245 -15.17 -3.64 8.80
N ALA A 246 -15.76 -4.68 8.21
CA ALA A 246 -16.71 -5.58 8.84
C ALA A 246 -16.03 -6.60 9.74
#